data_387174a6f2ccc723815788b33eb68742
#
_entry.id   387174a6f2ccc723815788b33eb68742
#
_cell.length_a   1.000
_cell.length_b   1.000
_cell.length_c   1.000
_cell.angle_alpha   90.00
_cell.angle_beta   90.00
_cell.angle_gamma   90.00
#
_symmetry.space_group_name_H-M   'P 1'
#
loop_
_entity.id
_entity.type
_entity.pdbx_description
1 polymer ?
#
loop_
_entity_poly.entity_id
_entity_poly.type
_entity_poly.pdbx_seq_one_letter_code
_entity_poly.pdbx_strand_id
1 'polypeptide(L)'
;QVVALLNADEHAEQLMSTFPVAGVSGTLTGRFGAANAVHARTFVQAKTGTLYTVSSLCGVATRPDGTRLIFAIILNDLGGADALPAAKERVDAAAAAIANRSTAPSASASPSAVAASASAAPAAAVSTAAAASAVS
;
A
#
# COMPACT_ATOMS: atom_id res chain seq x y z
N GLN A 1 7.56 0.76 -12.48
CA GLN A 1 8.76 -0.05 -12.79
C GLN A 1 9.02 -1.10 -11.70
N VAL A 2 9.04 -0.74 -10.39
CA VAL A 2 9.31 -1.72 -9.31
C VAL A 2 8.30 -2.87 -9.30
N VAL A 3 7.01 -2.58 -9.48
CA VAL A 3 5.96 -3.60 -9.55
C VAL A 3 6.18 -4.55 -10.73
N ALA A 4 6.58 -4.01 -11.89
CA ALA A 4 6.87 -4.83 -13.07
C ALA A 4 8.09 -5.73 -12.87
N LEU A 5 9.14 -5.22 -12.21
CA LEU A 5 10.33 -6.00 -11.87
C LEU A 5 9.99 -7.15 -10.91
N LEU A 6 9.20 -6.88 -9.87
CA LEU A 6 8.79 -7.91 -8.91
C LEU A 6 7.92 -9.02 -9.52
N ASN A 7 7.24 -8.73 -10.64
CA ASN A 7 6.43 -9.72 -11.35
C ASN A 7 7.20 -10.55 -12.39
N ALA A 8 8.29 -10.01 -12.92
CA ALA A 8 8.94 -10.56 -14.11
C ALA A 8 10.34 -11.14 -13.84
N ASP A 9 10.92 -10.89 -12.67
CA ASP A 9 12.32 -11.20 -12.42
C ASP A 9 12.45 -12.44 -11.52
N GLU A 10 13.26 -13.40 -11.96
CA GLU A 10 13.67 -14.56 -11.15
C GLU A 10 14.46 -14.17 -9.89
N HIS A 11 14.99 -12.94 -9.85
CA HIS A 11 15.66 -12.35 -8.68
C HIS A 11 14.73 -11.56 -7.77
N ALA A 12 13.42 -11.61 -7.99
CA ALA A 12 12.43 -10.85 -7.20
C ALA A 12 12.53 -11.13 -5.69
N GLU A 13 12.79 -12.37 -5.31
CA GLU A 13 12.98 -12.75 -3.90
C GLU A 13 14.22 -12.08 -3.29
N GLN A 14 15.31 -12.00 -4.04
CA GLN A 14 16.53 -11.32 -3.59
C GLN A 14 16.30 -9.82 -3.44
N LEU A 15 15.61 -9.20 -4.40
CA LEU A 15 15.24 -7.78 -4.30
C LEU A 15 14.33 -7.52 -3.10
N MET A 16 13.35 -8.37 -2.89
CA MET A 16 12.42 -8.22 -1.75
C MET A 16 13.09 -8.38 -0.40
N SER A 17 14.10 -9.24 -0.29
CA SER A 17 14.85 -9.42 0.96
C SER A 17 15.56 -8.14 1.41
N THR A 18 15.79 -7.19 0.48
CA THR A 18 16.38 -5.86 0.78
C THR A 18 15.36 -4.84 1.29
N PHE A 19 14.06 -5.14 1.17
CA PHE A 19 13.02 -4.20 1.57
C PHE A 19 12.81 -4.20 3.10
N PRO A 20 12.62 -3.02 3.69
CA PRO A 20 12.20 -2.91 5.08
C PRO A 20 10.91 -3.68 5.37
N VAL A 21 10.87 -4.28 6.56
CA VAL A 21 9.70 -4.99 7.08
C VAL A 21 8.89 -4.06 7.98
N ALA A 22 7.60 -3.98 7.77
CA ALA A 22 6.68 -3.11 8.50
C ALA A 22 6.76 -3.34 10.02
N GLY A 23 7.04 -2.25 10.74
CA GLY A 23 7.17 -2.24 12.20
C GLY A 23 8.41 -2.94 12.75
N VAL A 24 9.35 -3.41 11.89
CA VAL A 24 10.51 -4.21 12.31
C VAL A 24 11.83 -3.58 11.89
N SER A 25 12.00 -3.21 10.61
CA SER A 25 13.32 -2.82 10.11
C SER A 25 13.32 -1.57 9.24
N GLY A 26 14.49 -0.94 9.12
CA GLY A 26 14.77 0.15 8.21
C GLY A 26 13.82 1.33 8.39
N THR A 27 13.38 1.92 7.27
CA THR A 27 12.49 3.09 7.25
C THR A 27 11.06 2.78 7.72
N LEU A 28 10.74 1.54 8.00
CA LEU A 28 9.43 1.09 8.48
C LEU A 28 9.41 0.71 9.96
N THR A 29 10.53 0.81 10.69
CA THR A 29 10.63 0.42 12.12
C THR A 29 9.59 1.13 12.99
N GLY A 30 9.38 2.44 12.81
CA GLY A 30 8.42 3.24 13.58
C GLY A 30 7.05 3.39 12.92
N ARG A 31 6.77 2.64 11.86
CA ARG A 31 5.54 2.72 11.09
C ARG A 31 4.58 1.58 11.41
N PHE A 32 3.36 1.62 10.87
CA PHE A 32 2.31 0.63 11.14
C PHE A 32 1.96 0.55 12.64
N GLY A 33 1.98 1.70 13.33
CA GLY A 33 1.64 1.77 14.76
C GLY A 33 0.17 2.03 15.04
N ALA A 34 -0.57 2.59 14.08
CA ALA A 34 -1.98 2.90 14.23
C ALA A 34 -2.84 1.62 14.33
N ALA A 35 -3.95 1.69 15.06
CA ALA A 35 -4.82 0.54 15.32
C ALA A 35 -5.32 -0.17 14.05
N ASN A 36 -5.54 0.60 12.97
CA ASN A 36 -5.97 0.08 11.66
C ASN A 36 -4.83 -0.48 10.80
N ALA A 37 -3.58 -0.38 11.25
CA ALA A 37 -2.41 -0.84 10.49
C ALA A 37 -1.55 -1.86 11.26
N VAL A 38 -1.65 -1.92 12.59
CA VAL A 38 -0.78 -2.72 13.44
C VAL A 38 -0.77 -4.21 13.10
N HIS A 39 -1.90 -4.74 12.63
CA HIS A 39 -2.02 -6.15 12.24
C HIS A 39 -1.19 -6.53 11.01
N ALA A 40 -0.77 -5.54 10.22
CA ALA A 40 0.06 -5.76 9.03
C ALA A 40 1.57 -5.74 9.31
N ARG A 41 1.97 -5.51 10.57
CA ARG A 41 3.38 -5.60 10.97
C ARG A 41 3.88 -7.01 10.69
N THR A 42 5.11 -7.11 10.16
CA THR A 42 5.74 -8.33 9.67
C THR A 42 5.18 -8.91 8.36
N PHE A 43 3.94 -8.55 7.97
CA PHE A 43 3.30 -9.05 6.76
C PHE A 43 3.49 -8.14 5.53
N VAL A 44 4.04 -6.95 5.71
CA VAL A 44 4.34 -6.00 4.63
C VAL A 44 5.84 -5.78 4.56
N GLN A 45 6.41 -5.99 3.37
CA GLN A 45 7.78 -5.64 3.01
C GLN A 45 7.74 -4.58 1.93
N ALA A 46 8.27 -3.39 2.19
CA ALA A 46 8.08 -2.28 1.26
C ALA A 46 9.18 -1.22 1.32
N LYS A 47 9.35 -0.53 0.19
CA LYS A 47 10.22 0.64 0.03
C LYS A 47 9.40 1.92 0.11
N THR A 48 9.85 2.84 0.94
CA THR A 48 9.25 4.17 1.09
C THR A 48 9.76 5.14 0.02
N GLY A 49 8.90 6.06 -0.40
CA GLY A 49 9.27 7.26 -1.15
C GLY A 49 8.61 8.48 -0.51
N THR A 50 9.38 9.52 -0.26
CA THR A 50 8.87 10.75 0.34
C THR A 50 9.51 11.95 -0.34
N LEU A 51 8.68 12.86 -0.82
CA LEU A 51 9.03 14.18 -1.30
C LEU A 51 8.20 15.21 -0.53
N TYR A 52 8.44 16.51 -0.76
CA TYR A 52 7.78 17.59 -0.03
C TYR A 52 6.24 17.51 -0.05
N THR A 53 5.67 17.09 -1.18
CA THR A 53 4.20 16.99 -1.39
C THR A 53 3.76 15.57 -1.72
N VAL A 54 4.63 14.55 -1.56
CA VAL A 54 4.34 13.18 -1.95
C VAL A 54 4.76 12.22 -0.86
N SER A 55 3.89 11.26 -0.55
CA SER A 55 4.22 10.08 0.26
C SER A 55 3.86 8.82 -0.49
N SER A 56 4.78 7.87 -0.57
CA SER A 56 4.55 6.61 -1.28
C SER A 56 5.11 5.40 -0.54
N LEU A 57 4.54 4.25 -0.86
CA LEU A 57 4.97 2.94 -0.40
C LEU A 57 4.73 1.93 -1.52
N CYS A 58 5.75 1.16 -1.89
CA CYS A 58 5.59 0.06 -2.83
C CYS A 58 6.32 -1.19 -2.34
N GLY A 59 5.73 -2.35 -2.57
CA GLY A 59 6.30 -3.60 -2.07
C GLY A 59 5.33 -4.76 -2.17
N VAL A 60 5.45 -5.68 -1.22
CA VAL A 60 4.63 -6.88 -1.14
C VAL A 60 3.92 -6.95 0.20
N ALA A 61 2.65 -7.29 0.16
CA ALA A 61 1.84 -7.64 1.31
C ALA A 61 1.54 -9.14 1.27
N THR A 62 1.85 -9.84 2.34
CA THR A 62 1.52 -11.26 2.51
C THR A 62 0.23 -11.37 3.31
N ARG A 63 -0.74 -12.09 2.80
CA ARG A 63 -2.01 -12.35 3.47
C ARG A 63 -1.91 -13.52 4.44
N PRO A 64 -2.88 -13.68 5.35
CA PRO A 64 -2.93 -14.83 6.27
C PRO A 64 -3.01 -16.19 5.58
N ASP A 65 -3.54 -16.25 4.36
CA ASP A 65 -3.60 -17.46 3.52
C ASP A 65 -2.30 -17.75 2.77
N GLY A 66 -1.26 -16.94 2.98
CA GLY A 66 0.03 -17.03 2.29
C GLY A 66 0.07 -16.34 0.93
N THR A 67 -1.04 -15.83 0.43
CA THR A 67 -1.08 -15.11 -0.85
C THR A 67 -0.24 -13.83 -0.76
N ARG A 68 0.64 -13.62 -1.73
CA ARG A 68 1.48 -12.42 -1.83
C ARG A 68 0.91 -11.47 -2.89
N LEU A 69 0.74 -10.23 -2.52
CA LEU A 69 0.22 -9.18 -3.39
C LEU A 69 1.26 -8.07 -3.53
N ILE A 70 1.62 -7.75 -4.76
CA ILE A 70 2.47 -6.62 -5.07
C ILE A 70 1.59 -5.36 -5.10
N PHE A 71 2.03 -4.29 -4.46
CA PHE A 71 1.29 -3.04 -4.39
C PHE A 71 2.18 -1.82 -4.61
N ALA A 72 1.57 -0.73 -5.09
CA ALA A 72 2.14 0.61 -5.09
C ALA A 72 1.06 1.61 -4.68
N ILE A 73 1.35 2.39 -3.64
CA ILE A 73 0.46 3.43 -3.11
C ILE A 73 1.20 4.75 -3.20
N ILE A 74 0.58 5.75 -3.80
CA ILE A 74 1.15 7.09 -3.95
C ILE A 74 0.09 8.10 -3.53
N LEU A 75 0.42 8.98 -2.59
CA LEU A 75 -0.36 10.16 -2.23
C LEU A 75 0.36 11.40 -2.74
N ASN A 76 -0.26 12.10 -3.67
CA ASN A 76 0.22 13.34 -4.25
C ASN A 76 -0.50 14.55 -3.66
N ASP A 77 0.00 15.74 -3.99
CA ASP A 77 -0.61 17.02 -3.68
C ASP A 77 -0.88 17.21 -2.17
N LEU A 78 0.03 16.70 -1.36
CA LEU A 78 0.02 16.98 0.07
C LEU A 78 0.30 18.46 0.27
N GLY A 79 -0.42 19.10 1.17
CA GLY A 79 -0.32 20.55 1.41
C GLY A 79 1.01 21.04 1.99
N GLY A 80 2.06 20.23 1.93
CA GLY A 80 3.41 20.52 2.40
C GLY A 80 3.94 19.51 3.40
N ALA A 81 5.08 19.81 4.01
CA ALA A 81 5.77 18.91 4.93
C ALA A 81 4.92 18.52 6.15
N ASP A 82 4.07 19.43 6.63
CA ASP A 82 3.23 19.20 7.81
C ASP A 82 2.15 18.14 7.57
N ALA A 83 1.79 17.88 6.32
CA ALA A 83 0.84 16.83 5.95
C ALA A 83 1.49 15.44 5.86
N LEU A 84 2.83 15.34 5.82
CA LEU A 84 3.55 14.09 5.63
C LEU A 84 3.30 13.04 6.74
N PRO A 85 3.23 13.37 8.04
CA PRO A 85 2.94 12.37 9.06
C PRO A 85 1.59 11.69 8.83
N ALA A 86 0.52 12.47 8.64
CA ALA A 86 -0.81 11.94 8.37
C ALA A 86 -0.86 11.16 7.03
N ALA A 87 -0.14 11.61 6.01
CA ALA A 87 -0.05 10.90 4.75
C ALA A 87 0.64 9.54 4.90
N LYS A 88 1.69 9.44 5.72
CA LYS A 88 2.36 8.16 6.02
C LYS A 88 1.42 7.18 6.72
N GLU A 89 0.64 7.63 7.69
CA GLU A 89 -0.37 6.80 8.37
C GLU A 89 -1.45 6.29 7.40
N ARG A 90 -1.90 7.14 6.49
CA ARG A 90 -2.89 6.75 5.45
C ARG A 90 -2.31 5.71 4.49
N VAL A 91 -1.06 5.85 4.08
CA VAL A 91 -0.36 4.87 3.24
C VAL A 91 -0.19 3.54 3.99
N ASP A 92 0.16 3.57 5.27
CA ASP A 92 0.27 2.37 6.11
C ASP A 92 -1.07 1.65 6.25
N ALA A 93 -2.14 2.40 6.51
CA ALA A 93 -3.49 1.83 6.62
C ALA A 93 -3.96 1.19 5.30
N ALA A 94 -3.64 1.82 4.16
CA ALA A 94 -3.97 1.25 2.85
C ALA A 94 -3.19 -0.05 2.58
N ALA A 95 -1.89 -0.09 2.88
CA ALA A 95 -1.08 -1.30 2.75
C ALA A 95 -1.56 -2.42 3.69
N ALA A 96 -1.94 -2.06 4.93
CA ALA A 96 -2.51 -2.98 5.89
C ALA A 96 -3.85 -3.58 5.43
N ALA A 97 -4.70 -2.76 4.80
CA ALA A 97 -5.95 -3.26 4.22
C ALA A 97 -5.72 -4.26 3.08
N ILE A 98 -4.65 -4.10 2.29
CA ILE A 98 -4.24 -5.07 1.26
C ILE A 98 -3.80 -6.39 1.91
N ALA A 99 -3.00 -6.32 2.98
CA ALA A 99 -2.53 -7.50 3.70
C ALA A 99 -3.67 -8.25 4.40
N ASN A 100 -4.73 -7.56 4.83
CA ASN A 100 -5.84 -8.16 5.60
C ASN A 100 -7.00 -8.66 4.74
N ARG A 101 -7.04 -8.37 3.43
CA ARG A 101 -8.11 -8.85 2.56
C ARG A 101 -8.06 -10.37 2.43
N SER A 102 -9.04 -11.04 3.05
CA SER A 102 -9.35 -12.43 2.73
C SER A 102 -9.84 -12.51 1.28
N THR A 103 -9.35 -13.49 0.51
CA THR A 103 -9.93 -13.85 -0.79
C THR A 103 -11.24 -14.59 -0.58
N ALA A 104 -12.30 -13.89 -0.14
CA ALA A 104 -13.63 -14.37 -0.44
C ALA A 104 -13.84 -14.17 -1.94
N PRO A 105 -14.31 -15.17 -2.71
CA PRO A 105 -14.64 -14.98 -4.11
C PRO A 105 -15.69 -13.88 -4.20
N SER A 106 -15.30 -12.70 -4.69
CA SER A 106 -16.24 -11.64 -4.97
C SER A 106 -17.06 -12.04 -6.20
N ALA A 107 -18.18 -12.69 -5.95
CA ALA A 107 -19.24 -12.72 -6.93
C ALA A 107 -19.77 -11.29 -7.09
N SER A 108 -19.66 -10.75 -8.31
CA SER A 108 -20.48 -9.66 -8.84
C SER A 108 -20.45 -8.34 -8.05
N ALA A 109 -19.55 -7.45 -8.41
CA ALA A 109 -19.82 -6.02 -8.25
C ALA A 109 -20.24 -5.46 -9.62
N SER A 110 -21.53 -5.39 -9.87
CA SER A 110 -22.11 -4.51 -10.87
C SER A 110 -21.78 -3.06 -10.54
N PRO A 111 -21.43 -2.22 -11.50
CA PRO A 111 -21.23 -0.80 -11.27
C PRO A 111 -22.60 -0.13 -11.06
N SER A 112 -23.01 0.00 -9.82
CA SER A 112 -24.16 0.84 -9.49
C SER A 112 -23.64 2.27 -9.30
N ALA A 113 -24.00 3.12 -10.23
CA ALA A 113 -23.75 4.55 -10.17
C ALA A 113 -24.40 5.13 -8.90
N VAL A 114 -23.58 5.67 -8.01
CA VAL A 114 -24.06 6.58 -6.97
C VAL A 114 -23.56 7.97 -7.32
N ALA A 115 -24.44 8.74 -7.93
CA ALA A 115 -24.31 10.19 -7.99
C ALA A 115 -24.54 10.73 -6.58
N ALA A 116 -23.54 11.31 -5.97
CA ALA A 116 -23.68 12.11 -4.76
C ALA A 116 -23.02 13.46 -5.00
N SER A 117 -23.82 14.50 -4.78
CA SER A 117 -23.58 15.90 -5.00
C SER A 117 -22.33 16.42 -4.29
N ALA A 118 -21.58 17.25 -5.03
CA ALA A 118 -20.40 17.95 -4.58
C ALA A 118 -20.70 18.99 -3.51
N SER A 119 -19.87 19.00 -2.47
CA SER A 119 -19.51 20.20 -1.74
C SER A 119 -17.97 20.23 -1.65
N ALA A 120 -17.40 21.34 -2.08
CA ALA A 120 -15.99 21.47 -2.42
C ALA A 120 -15.07 21.45 -1.20
N ALA A 121 -14.10 20.55 -1.25
CA ALA A 121 -12.77 20.72 -0.66
C ALA A 121 -11.80 19.99 -1.58
N PRO A 122 -10.55 20.46 -1.80
CA PRO A 122 -9.67 19.83 -2.78
C PRO A 122 -9.27 18.44 -2.32
N ALA A 123 -9.79 17.45 -3.01
CA ALA A 123 -9.51 16.05 -2.76
C ALA A 123 -8.13 15.70 -3.33
N ALA A 124 -7.21 15.29 -2.46
CA ALA A 124 -6.01 14.59 -2.88
C ALA A 124 -6.42 13.30 -3.61
N ALA A 125 -6.06 13.19 -4.88
CA ALA A 125 -6.36 12.00 -5.66
C ALA A 125 -5.56 10.81 -5.13
N VAL A 126 -6.27 9.80 -4.62
CA VAL A 126 -5.68 8.50 -4.30
C VAL A 126 -5.75 7.65 -5.56
N SER A 127 -4.63 7.53 -6.27
CA SER A 127 -4.52 6.56 -7.36
C SER A 127 -4.06 5.21 -6.79
N THR A 128 -4.98 4.28 -6.69
CA THR A 128 -4.70 2.90 -6.25
C THR A 128 -4.65 2.02 -7.50
N ALA A 129 -3.46 1.79 -8.05
CA ALA A 129 -3.28 0.77 -9.06
C ALA A 129 -2.95 -0.55 -8.33
N ALA A 130 -3.96 -1.38 -8.11
CA ALA A 130 -3.79 -2.74 -7.64
C ALA A 130 -3.75 -3.67 -8.85
N ALA A 131 -2.54 -4.03 -9.30
CA ALA A 131 -2.38 -5.16 -10.21
C ALA A 131 -2.28 -6.43 -9.35
N ALA A 132 -3.35 -7.21 -9.31
CA ALA A 132 -3.34 -8.51 -8.66
C ALA A 132 -2.78 -9.55 -9.65
N SER A 133 -1.51 -9.94 -9.48
CA SER A 133 -1.00 -11.19 -10.05
C SER A 133 -0.69 -12.13 -8.90
N ALA A 134 -1.39 -13.25 -8.87
CA ALA A 134 -1.07 -14.36 -7.97
C ALA A 134 0.14 -15.09 -8.56
N VAL A 135 1.22 -15.18 -7.79
CA VAL A 135 2.36 -16.03 -8.10
C VAL A 135 2.21 -17.31 -7.29
N SER A 136 2.06 -18.40 -8.04
CA SER A 136 2.09 -19.76 -7.48
C SER A 136 3.52 -20.17 -7.19
#